data_6d555f3bc83ed1be055e3298df84cf30
#
_entry.id   6d555f3bc83ed1be055e3298df84cf30
#
_cell.length_a   1.000
_cell.length_b   1.000
_cell.length_c   1.000
_cell.angle_alpha   90.00
_cell.angle_beta   90.00
_cell.angle_gamma   90.00
#
_symmetry.space_group_name_H-M   'P 1'
#
loop_
_entity.id
_entity.type
_entity.pdbx_description
1 polymer ?
#
loop_
_entity_poly.entity_id
_entity_poly.type
_entity_poly.pdbx_seq_one_letter_code
_entity_poly.pdbx_strand_id
1 'polypeptide(L)'
;MTKIETFNIAARLEHWADQKPESVALIEMRSGRQRTFKELEQESSRLASGLIQFGMKSGERVLLMVPYGIDFVTLTFAMFKAGLIPVLIDPGLGKKNVLKCIKQVQPHGMIAIPLAHAIKKIFPGTFKSIQHNV
;
A
#
# COMPACT_ATOMS: atom_id res chain seq x y z
N MET A 1 5.72 33.58 -5.07
CA MET A 1 5.79 32.11 -5.27
C MET A 1 4.81 31.45 -4.33
N THR A 2 3.70 30.97 -4.84
CA THR A 2 2.73 30.21 -4.03
C THR A 2 3.38 28.90 -3.64
N LYS A 3 3.58 28.72 -2.32
CA LYS A 3 4.05 27.47 -1.75
C LYS A 3 3.01 26.41 -2.10
N ILE A 4 3.32 25.50 -3.01
CA ILE A 4 2.47 24.34 -3.26
C ILE A 4 2.54 23.52 -1.98
N GLU A 5 1.50 23.62 -1.15
CA GLU A 5 1.35 22.71 -0.01
C GLU A 5 1.18 21.31 -0.57
N THR A 6 2.19 20.50 -0.40
CA THR A 6 2.14 19.06 -0.71
C THR A 6 1.13 18.41 0.24
N PHE A 7 -0.04 18.09 -0.29
CA PHE A 7 -1.11 17.45 0.46
C PHE A 7 -0.84 15.94 0.48
N ASN A 8 -0.28 15.45 1.57
CA ASN A 8 -0.13 14.03 1.81
C ASN A 8 -0.99 13.61 3.01
N ILE A 9 -1.98 12.73 2.78
CA ILE A 9 -2.89 12.28 3.82
C ILE A 9 -2.18 11.57 4.99
N ALA A 10 -0.98 11.03 4.77
CA ALA A 10 -0.17 10.42 5.82
C ALA A 10 0.18 11.40 6.95
N ALA A 11 0.25 12.71 6.66
CA ALA A 11 0.44 13.75 7.67
C ALA A 11 -0.71 13.81 8.69
N ARG A 12 -1.90 13.38 8.31
CA ARG A 12 -3.04 13.29 9.24
C ARG A 12 -2.88 12.15 10.25
N LEU A 13 -2.29 11.05 9.83
CA LEU A 13 -1.98 9.95 10.74
C LEU A 13 -0.94 10.40 11.78
N GLU A 14 0.14 11.06 11.33
CA GLU A 14 1.16 11.63 12.22
C GLU A 14 0.53 12.59 13.26
N HIS A 15 -0.32 13.52 12.79
CA HIS A 15 -1.03 14.44 13.67
C HIS A 15 -1.85 13.73 14.76
N TRP A 16 -2.63 12.70 14.39
CA TRP A 16 -3.45 11.97 15.35
C TRP A 16 -2.61 11.08 16.28
N ALA A 17 -1.48 10.55 15.79
CA ALA A 17 -0.53 9.83 16.64
C ALA A 17 0.09 10.73 17.72
N ASP A 18 0.29 12.01 17.43
CA ASP A 18 0.75 13.00 18.40
C ASP A 18 -0.34 13.41 19.38
N GLN A 19 -1.56 13.65 18.90
CA GLN A 19 -2.66 14.15 19.72
C GLN A 19 -3.34 13.06 20.58
N LYS A 20 -3.46 11.84 20.05
CA LYS A 20 -4.17 10.72 20.69
C LYS A 20 -3.42 9.39 20.48
N PRO A 21 -2.16 9.29 20.92
CA PRO A 21 -1.31 8.14 20.63
C PRO A 21 -1.91 6.80 21.04
N GLU A 22 -2.51 6.72 22.20
CA GLU A 22 -3.05 5.48 22.78
C GLU A 22 -4.51 5.18 22.37
N SER A 23 -5.14 6.08 21.60
CA SER A 23 -6.49 5.83 21.10
C SER A 23 -6.46 4.80 19.98
N VAL A 24 -7.47 3.90 19.96
CA VAL A 24 -7.61 2.89 18.92
C VAL A 24 -7.93 3.54 17.58
N ALA A 25 -7.09 3.30 16.60
CA ALA A 25 -7.25 3.77 15.22
C ALA A 25 -7.92 2.73 14.32
N LEU A 26 -7.59 1.45 14.51
CA LEU A 26 -8.08 0.33 13.70
C LEU A 26 -8.52 -0.83 14.57
N ILE A 27 -9.63 -1.46 14.17
CA ILE A 27 -10.12 -2.72 14.72
C ILE A 27 -10.38 -3.68 13.56
N GLU A 28 -9.71 -4.81 13.55
CA GLU A 28 -9.93 -5.87 12.57
C GLU A 28 -11.05 -6.80 13.06
N MET A 29 -12.20 -6.72 12.44
CA MET A 29 -13.43 -7.37 12.93
C MET A 29 -13.31 -8.90 13.08
N ARG A 30 -12.59 -9.56 12.18
CA ARG A 30 -12.49 -11.03 12.18
C ARG A 30 -11.61 -11.57 13.31
N SER A 31 -10.50 -10.91 13.58
CA SER A 31 -9.51 -11.36 14.57
C SER A 31 -9.64 -10.64 15.92
N GLY A 32 -10.34 -9.50 15.96
CA GLY A 32 -10.36 -8.61 17.12
C GLY A 32 -9.05 -7.85 17.35
N ARG A 33 -8.05 -8.01 16.47
CA ARG A 33 -6.78 -7.26 16.57
C ARG A 33 -7.06 -5.76 16.46
N GLN A 34 -6.32 -4.98 17.21
CA GLN A 34 -6.42 -3.53 17.22
C GLN A 34 -5.05 -2.90 16.99
N ARG A 35 -5.05 -1.65 16.51
CA ARG A 35 -3.89 -0.77 16.47
C ARG A 35 -4.26 0.61 16.97
N THR A 36 -3.44 1.18 17.83
CA THR A 36 -3.52 2.59 18.22
C THR A 36 -2.98 3.48 17.10
N PHE A 37 -3.26 4.79 17.19
CA PHE A 37 -2.67 5.76 16.24
C PHE A 37 -1.15 5.72 16.28
N LYS A 38 -0.55 5.60 17.47
CA LYS A 38 0.90 5.48 17.64
C LYS A 38 1.48 4.23 16.98
N GLU A 39 0.86 3.08 17.20
CA GLU A 39 1.31 1.82 16.58
C GLU A 39 1.21 1.89 15.06
N LEU A 40 0.09 2.37 14.52
CA LEU A 40 -0.13 2.52 13.09
C LEU A 40 0.90 3.47 12.47
N GLU A 41 1.16 4.61 13.14
CA GLU A 41 2.17 5.58 12.72
C GLU A 41 3.57 4.96 12.67
N GLN A 42 3.97 4.27 13.72
CA GLN A 42 5.30 3.65 13.81
C GLN A 42 5.48 2.51 12.82
N GLU A 43 4.48 1.63 12.68
CA GLU A 43 4.54 0.49 11.75
C GLU A 43 4.57 0.98 10.29
N SER A 44 3.71 1.94 9.93
CA SER A 44 3.70 2.49 8.56
C SER A 44 4.97 3.26 8.22
N SER A 45 5.56 4.00 9.16
CA SER A 45 6.84 4.68 8.94
C SER A 45 8.00 3.70 8.72
N ARG A 46 8.03 2.62 9.50
CA ARG A 46 9.04 1.56 9.35
C ARG A 46 8.93 0.86 8.01
N LEU A 47 7.71 0.52 7.61
CA LEU A 47 7.45 -0.08 6.29
C LEU A 47 7.79 0.87 5.14
N ALA A 48 7.46 2.16 5.26
CA ALA A 48 7.82 3.17 4.26
C ALA A 48 9.33 3.23 4.03
N SER A 49 10.11 3.25 5.11
CA SER A 49 11.57 3.20 5.03
C SER A 49 12.06 1.91 4.37
N GLY A 50 11.45 0.78 4.68
CA GLY A 50 11.75 -0.51 4.05
C GLY A 50 11.47 -0.51 2.55
N LEU A 51 10.35 0.03 2.10
CA LEU A 51 9.99 0.13 0.68
C LEU A 51 10.99 1.01 -0.09
N ILE A 52 11.40 2.13 0.48
CA ILE A 52 12.42 3.02 -0.11
C ILE A 52 13.78 2.30 -0.19
N GLN A 53 14.21 1.63 0.87
CA GLN A 53 15.47 0.87 0.88
C GLN A 53 15.45 -0.30 -0.10
N PHE A 54 14.29 -0.89 -0.34
CA PHE A 54 14.10 -1.94 -1.33
C PHE A 54 14.24 -1.43 -2.78
N GLY A 55 14.23 -0.12 -2.99
CA GLY A 55 14.45 0.53 -4.27
C GLY A 55 13.24 1.20 -4.90
N MET A 56 12.08 1.22 -4.23
CA MET A 56 10.90 1.91 -4.71
C MET A 56 11.09 3.43 -4.63
N LYS A 57 10.67 4.14 -5.68
CA LYS A 57 10.87 5.58 -5.81
C LYS A 57 9.55 6.33 -5.77
N SER A 58 9.57 7.54 -5.19
CA SER A 58 8.40 8.44 -5.18
C SER A 58 7.82 8.60 -6.60
N GLY A 59 6.50 8.56 -6.70
CA GLY A 59 5.77 8.64 -7.97
C GLY A 59 5.57 7.30 -8.67
N GLU A 60 6.21 6.21 -8.21
CA GLU A 60 5.97 4.89 -8.78
C GLU A 60 4.58 4.35 -8.40
N ARG A 61 3.92 3.72 -9.37
CA ARG A 61 2.66 3.00 -9.17
C ARG A 61 2.96 1.60 -8.65
N VAL A 62 2.39 1.27 -7.50
CA VAL A 62 2.61 -0.03 -6.85
C VAL A 62 1.28 -0.72 -6.61
N LEU A 63 1.13 -1.90 -7.20
CA LEU A 63 -0.05 -2.74 -7.04
C LEU A 63 -0.07 -3.33 -5.63
N LEU A 64 -1.16 -3.11 -4.90
CA LEU A 64 -1.36 -3.66 -3.56
C LEU A 64 -2.44 -4.76 -3.61
N MET A 65 -2.02 -6.00 -3.40
CA MET A 65 -2.88 -7.18 -3.44
C MET A 65 -2.74 -8.00 -2.15
N VAL A 66 -3.16 -7.40 -1.05
CA VAL A 66 -3.25 -8.05 0.26
C VAL A 66 -4.69 -8.02 0.77
N PRO A 67 -5.11 -8.95 1.62
CA PRO A 67 -6.45 -8.95 2.20
C PRO A 67 -6.73 -7.67 2.98
N TYR A 68 -7.98 -7.21 2.94
CA TYR A 68 -8.42 -6.07 3.74
C TYR A 68 -8.28 -6.37 5.23
N GLY A 69 -7.61 -5.50 5.94
CA GLY A 69 -7.36 -5.63 7.37
C GLY A 69 -6.31 -4.62 7.84
N ILE A 70 -5.74 -4.84 9.00
CA ILE A 70 -4.71 -3.95 9.58
C ILE A 70 -3.52 -3.83 8.64
N ASP A 71 -3.03 -4.94 8.09
CA ASP A 71 -1.86 -4.94 7.21
C ASP A 71 -2.11 -4.13 5.93
N PHE A 72 -3.32 -4.23 5.33
CA PHE A 72 -3.72 -3.44 4.18
C PHE A 72 -3.67 -1.93 4.46
N VAL A 73 -4.24 -1.50 5.57
CA VAL A 73 -4.25 -0.08 5.97
C VAL A 73 -2.85 0.41 6.27
N THR A 74 -2.07 -0.37 7.03
CA THR A 74 -0.69 -0.03 7.39
C THR A 74 0.20 0.12 6.16
N LEU A 75 0.10 -0.81 5.21
CA LEU A 75 0.82 -0.74 3.93
C LEU A 75 0.38 0.46 3.08
N THR A 76 -0.93 0.77 3.06
CA THR A 76 -1.43 1.93 2.33
C THR A 76 -0.82 3.23 2.87
N PHE A 77 -0.79 3.42 4.19
CA PHE A 77 -0.12 4.57 4.79
C PHE A 77 1.39 4.57 4.56
N ALA A 78 2.03 3.40 4.61
CA ALA A 78 3.45 3.26 4.29
C ALA A 78 3.75 3.72 2.85
N MET A 79 2.91 3.33 1.91
CA MET A 79 3.04 3.74 0.51
C MET A 79 2.87 5.26 0.35
N PHE A 80 1.88 5.87 1.01
CA PHE A 80 1.72 7.33 1.01
C PHE A 80 2.94 8.05 1.58
N LYS A 81 3.50 7.54 2.68
CA LYS A 81 4.72 8.09 3.29
C LYS A 81 5.94 7.99 2.38
N ALA A 82 6.05 6.91 1.63
CA ALA A 82 7.11 6.71 0.65
C ALA A 82 6.90 7.49 -0.66
N GLY A 83 5.77 8.22 -0.80
CA GLY A 83 5.43 8.95 -2.02
C GLY A 83 4.99 8.05 -3.18
N LEU A 84 4.63 6.80 -2.89
CA LEU A 84 4.14 5.83 -3.87
C LEU A 84 2.67 6.07 -4.21
N ILE A 85 2.26 5.60 -5.38
CA ILE A 85 0.87 5.64 -5.83
C ILE A 85 0.29 4.24 -5.69
N PRO A 86 -0.55 3.98 -4.67
CA PRO A 86 -1.21 2.69 -4.51
C PRO A 86 -2.17 2.42 -5.67
N VAL A 87 -2.02 1.24 -6.28
CA VAL A 87 -2.96 0.75 -7.28
C VAL A 87 -3.82 -0.33 -6.64
N LEU A 88 -5.08 -0.01 -6.42
CA LEU A 88 -6.06 -0.90 -5.79
C LEU A 88 -7.03 -1.38 -6.85
N ILE A 89 -7.10 -2.70 -7.06
CA ILE A 89 -8.00 -3.32 -8.02
C ILE A 89 -8.92 -4.27 -7.27
N ASP A 90 -10.22 -4.08 -7.45
CA ASP A 90 -11.23 -4.95 -6.82
C ASP A 90 -11.17 -6.35 -7.43
N PRO A 91 -10.87 -7.39 -6.63
CA PRO A 91 -10.89 -8.78 -7.11
C PRO A 91 -12.29 -9.24 -7.54
N GLY A 92 -13.35 -8.57 -7.08
CA GLY A 92 -14.73 -8.84 -7.48
C GLY A 92 -15.03 -8.58 -8.96
N LEU A 93 -14.16 -7.84 -9.67
CA LEU A 93 -14.26 -7.61 -11.12
C LEU A 93 -14.09 -8.89 -11.96
N GLY A 94 -13.63 -9.96 -11.35
CA GLY A 94 -13.29 -11.21 -12.02
C GLY A 94 -11.88 -11.19 -12.63
N LYS A 95 -11.28 -12.38 -12.71
CA LYS A 95 -9.87 -12.56 -13.09
C LYS A 95 -9.48 -11.86 -14.40
N LYS A 96 -10.31 -11.99 -15.43
CA LYS A 96 -10.02 -11.40 -16.74
C LYS A 96 -9.94 -9.87 -16.68
N ASN A 97 -10.86 -9.22 -15.97
CA ASN A 97 -10.89 -7.78 -15.84
C ASN A 97 -9.77 -7.25 -14.94
N VAL A 98 -9.47 -7.97 -13.84
CA VAL A 98 -8.32 -7.65 -12.97
C VAL A 98 -7.02 -7.65 -13.76
N LEU A 99 -6.75 -8.69 -14.53
CA LEU A 99 -5.55 -8.78 -15.37
C LEU A 99 -5.49 -7.67 -16.43
N LYS A 100 -6.64 -7.31 -17.03
CA LYS A 100 -6.75 -6.18 -17.98
C LYS A 100 -6.40 -4.86 -17.30
N CYS A 101 -6.93 -4.59 -16.11
CA CYS A 101 -6.61 -3.38 -15.34
C CYS A 101 -5.12 -3.28 -15.01
N ILE A 102 -4.51 -4.37 -14.54
CA ILE A 102 -3.07 -4.41 -14.24
C ILE A 102 -2.25 -4.08 -15.47
N LYS A 103 -2.58 -4.68 -16.62
CA LYS A 103 -1.90 -4.44 -17.88
C LYS A 103 -2.02 -2.97 -18.33
N GLN A 104 -3.18 -2.34 -18.14
CA GLN A 104 -3.41 -0.95 -18.50
C GLN A 104 -2.64 0.03 -17.59
N VAL A 105 -2.62 -0.24 -16.30
CA VAL A 105 -1.96 0.63 -15.31
C VAL A 105 -0.45 0.56 -15.40
N GLN A 106 0.10 -0.57 -15.82
CA GLN A 106 1.55 -0.82 -15.88
C GLN A 106 2.25 -0.45 -14.55
N PRO A 107 1.97 -1.14 -13.44
CA PRO A 107 2.60 -0.84 -12.16
C PRO A 107 4.11 -1.09 -12.21
N HIS A 108 4.87 -0.30 -11.46
CA HIS A 108 6.31 -0.44 -11.31
C HIS A 108 6.69 -1.47 -10.26
N GLY A 109 5.82 -1.68 -9.27
CA GLY A 109 6.02 -2.62 -8.18
C GLY A 109 4.74 -3.35 -7.81
N MET A 110 4.88 -4.41 -7.01
CA MET A 110 3.78 -5.19 -6.48
C MET A 110 4.06 -5.61 -5.04
N ILE A 111 3.10 -5.35 -4.16
CA ILE A 111 3.07 -5.84 -2.79
C ILE A 111 1.87 -6.78 -2.71
N ALA A 112 2.12 -8.07 -2.46
CA ALA A 112 1.07 -9.07 -2.59
C ALA A 112 1.31 -10.31 -1.75
N ILE A 113 0.24 -11.05 -1.51
CA ILE A 113 0.33 -12.40 -0.94
C ILE A 113 0.99 -13.37 -1.94
N PRO A 114 1.58 -14.48 -1.46
CA PRO A 114 2.28 -15.45 -2.32
C PRO A 114 1.46 -15.98 -3.50
N LEU A 115 0.14 -16.16 -3.32
CA LEU A 115 -0.77 -16.59 -4.39
C LEU A 115 -0.78 -15.62 -5.57
N ALA A 116 -0.80 -14.31 -5.30
CA ALA A 116 -0.79 -13.29 -6.36
C ALA A 116 0.55 -13.29 -7.12
N HIS A 117 1.67 -13.52 -6.44
CA HIS A 117 2.97 -13.72 -7.08
C HIS A 117 3.02 -14.95 -7.96
N ALA A 118 2.33 -16.03 -7.59
CA ALA A 118 2.20 -17.25 -8.45
C ALA A 118 1.42 -16.94 -9.74
N ILE A 119 0.35 -16.16 -9.67
CA ILE A 119 -0.42 -15.72 -10.85
C ILE A 119 0.46 -14.92 -11.81
N LYS A 120 1.37 -14.10 -11.32
CA LYS A 120 2.33 -13.37 -12.15
C LYS A 120 3.17 -14.30 -13.04
N LYS A 121 3.57 -15.47 -12.55
CA LYS A 121 4.34 -16.45 -13.33
C LYS A 121 3.52 -17.06 -14.47
N ILE A 122 2.20 -17.15 -14.30
CA ILE A 122 1.28 -17.71 -15.30
C ILE A 122 0.97 -16.69 -16.41
N PHE A 123 0.94 -15.39 -16.07
CA PHE A 123 0.59 -14.30 -16.99
C PHE A 123 1.71 -13.25 -17.08
N PRO A 124 2.91 -13.61 -17.55
CA PRO A 124 4.07 -12.71 -17.52
C PRO A 124 3.87 -11.42 -18.32
N GLY A 125 3.11 -11.47 -19.42
CA GLY A 125 2.83 -10.29 -20.25
C GLY A 125 2.01 -9.21 -19.56
N THR A 126 1.13 -9.58 -18.62
CA THR A 126 0.31 -8.65 -17.84
C THR A 126 1.13 -7.88 -16.82
N PHE A 127 2.16 -8.51 -16.25
CA PHE A 127 3.00 -7.98 -15.18
C PHE A 127 4.37 -7.51 -15.65
N LYS A 128 4.52 -7.29 -16.95
CA LYS A 128 5.81 -6.98 -17.60
C LYS A 128 6.50 -5.72 -17.04
N SER A 129 5.72 -4.72 -16.61
CA SER A 129 6.24 -3.44 -16.09
C SER A 129 6.78 -3.55 -14.66
N ILE A 130 6.48 -4.63 -13.94
CA ILE A 130 6.83 -4.76 -12.52
C ILE A 130 8.32 -5.06 -12.35
N GLN A 131 9.02 -4.15 -11.68
CA GLN A 131 10.45 -4.25 -11.34
C GLN A 131 10.66 -4.66 -9.88
N HIS A 132 9.74 -4.30 -8.99
CA HIS A 132 9.83 -4.53 -7.56
C HIS A 132 8.71 -5.45 -7.07
N ASN A 133 9.06 -6.53 -6.37
CA ASN A 133 8.12 -7.50 -5.81
C ASN A 133 8.36 -7.67 -4.30
N VAL A 134 7.33 -7.43 -3.51
CA VAL A 134 7.33 -7.55 -2.05
C VAL A 134 6.23 -8.48 -1.58
#